data_998c80654e0c64d256107e0df0e53b3d
#
_entry.id   998c80654e0c64d256107e0df0e53b3d
#
_cell.length_a   1.000
_cell.length_b   1.000
_cell.length_c   1.000
_cell.angle_alpha   90.00
_cell.angle_beta   90.00
_cell.angle_gamma   90.00
#
_symmetry.space_group_name_H-M   'P 1'
#
loop_
_entity.id
_entity.type
_entity.pdbx_description
1 polymer ?
#
loop_
_entity_poly.entity_id
_entity_poly.type
_entity_poly.pdbx_seq_one_letter_code
_entity_poly.pdbx_strand_id
1 'polypeptide(L)'
;MFLSQHHYPLNAIVRSSYNNDKLNRFMHDLRCKVGIGVISAQDGIRRAAEALRRNELLALLIDAPTKSKLVKVRFLRGYAQFSAGAATLVLRTKAAVLPGCIVRLPDNTQSSGGCYARSRYGVSEP
;
A
#
# COMPACT_ATOMS: atom_id res chain seq x y z
N MET A 1 1.60 -14.66 1.48
CA MET A 1 2.30 -13.87 0.78
C MET A 1 2.73 -14.35 -0.57
N PHE A 2 1.76 -14.55 -1.41
CA PHE A 2 1.92 -15.13 -2.74
C PHE A 2 2.96 -14.39 -3.61
N LEU A 3 2.90 -13.04 -3.66
CA LEU A 3 3.79 -12.26 -4.52
C LEU A 3 5.27 -12.38 -4.14
N SER A 4 5.62 -12.37 -2.86
CA SER A 4 7.02 -12.52 -2.43
C SER A 4 7.53 -13.94 -2.64
N GLN A 5 6.68 -14.96 -2.53
CA GLN A 5 7.02 -16.35 -2.83
C GLN A 5 7.30 -16.59 -4.32
N HIS A 6 6.71 -15.78 -5.20
CA HIS A 6 6.97 -15.81 -6.65
C HIS A 6 8.08 -14.84 -7.09
N HIS A 7 8.98 -14.45 -6.17
CA HIS A 7 10.13 -13.59 -6.43
C HIS A 7 9.82 -12.18 -6.96
N TYR A 8 8.58 -11.69 -6.75
CA TYR A 8 8.30 -10.29 -7.00
C TYR A 8 8.79 -9.44 -5.83
N PRO A 9 9.66 -8.44 -6.07
CA PRO A 9 10.17 -7.56 -5.02
C PRO A 9 9.02 -6.69 -4.49
N LEU A 10 8.45 -7.10 -3.36
CA LEU A 10 7.32 -6.44 -2.72
C LEU A 10 7.80 -5.63 -1.53
N ASN A 11 7.46 -4.36 -1.50
CA ASN A 11 7.70 -3.44 -0.40
C ASN A 11 6.38 -3.03 0.27
N ALA A 12 6.41 -2.77 1.56
CA ALA A 12 5.28 -2.23 2.30
C ALA A 12 5.71 -1.04 3.15
N ILE A 13 4.90 0.04 3.15
CA ILE A 13 5.10 1.15 4.08
C ILE A 13 4.49 0.75 5.41
N VAL A 14 5.31 0.75 6.45
CA VAL A 14 4.92 0.32 7.80
C VAL A 14 5.16 1.45 8.79
N ARG A 15 4.16 1.68 9.63
CA ARG A 15 4.30 2.54 10.80
C ARG A 15 4.60 1.67 12.02
N SER A 16 5.53 2.12 12.88
CA SER A 16 5.66 1.55 14.22
C SER A 16 4.40 1.91 15.01
N SER A 17 3.52 0.95 15.18
CA SER A 17 2.18 1.15 15.77
C SER A 17 2.11 0.74 17.23
N TYR A 18 3.13 0.06 17.72
CA TYR A 18 3.12 -0.50 19.05
C TYR A 18 4.06 0.28 19.97
N ASN A 19 3.59 0.61 21.18
CA ASN A 19 4.44 1.16 22.25
C ASN A 19 5.38 0.09 22.85
N ASN A 20 5.79 -0.88 22.05
CA ASN A 20 6.64 -1.97 22.44
C ASN A 20 7.65 -2.29 21.34
N ASP A 21 8.90 -1.94 21.57
CA ASP A 21 9.98 -2.12 20.60
C ASP A 21 10.24 -3.59 20.25
N LYS A 22 10.05 -4.50 21.20
CA LYS A 22 10.21 -5.95 20.96
C LYS A 22 9.16 -6.44 19.94
N LEU A 23 7.92 -5.99 20.09
CA LEU A 23 6.84 -6.34 19.17
C LEU A 23 7.05 -5.71 17.78
N ASN A 24 7.51 -4.45 17.74
CA ASN A 24 7.84 -3.79 16.48
C ASN A 24 8.96 -4.54 15.73
N ARG A 25 10.02 -4.96 16.43
CA ARG A 25 11.11 -5.77 15.85
C ARG A 25 10.60 -7.13 15.38
N PHE A 26 9.85 -7.83 16.21
CA PHE A 26 9.27 -9.13 15.84
C PHE A 26 8.43 -9.04 14.55
N MET A 27 7.56 -8.05 14.47
CA MET A 27 6.72 -7.82 13.28
C MET A 27 7.53 -7.41 12.05
N HIS A 28 8.62 -6.67 12.23
CA HIS A 28 9.57 -6.34 11.17
C HIS A 28 10.25 -7.62 10.65
N ASP A 29 10.83 -8.41 11.54
CA ASP A 29 11.55 -9.64 11.19
C ASP A 29 10.64 -10.65 10.50
N LEU A 30 9.39 -10.75 10.96
CA LEU A 30 8.39 -11.63 10.33
C LEU A 30 8.14 -11.23 8.87
N ARG A 31 8.03 -9.92 8.57
CA ARG A 31 7.86 -9.43 7.20
C ARG A 31 9.08 -9.70 6.35
N CYS A 32 10.27 -9.46 6.89
CA CYS A 32 11.52 -9.73 6.19
C CYS A 32 11.70 -11.23 5.88
N LYS A 33 11.35 -12.11 6.81
CA LYS A 33 11.41 -13.58 6.61
C LYS A 33 10.54 -14.07 5.46
N VAL A 34 9.42 -13.40 5.20
CA VAL A 34 8.53 -13.73 4.06
C VAL A 34 8.87 -12.95 2.80
N GLY A 35 10.02 -12.28 2.76
CA GLY A 35 10.51 -11.58 1.57
C GLY A 35 9.84 -10.23 1.29
N ILE A 36 9.25 -9.58 2.31
CA ILE A 36 8.68 -8.25 2.17
C ILE A 36 9.68 -7.20 2.60
N GLY A 37 10.03 -6.28 1.69
CA GLY A 37 10.79 -5.08 2.01
C GLY A 37 9.97 -4.13 2.90
N VAL A 38 10.57 -3.68 4.00
CA VAL A 38 9.90 -2.77 4.95
C VAL A 38 10.42 -1.35 4.74
N ILE A 39 9.52 -0.43 4.44
CA ILE A 39 9.80 0.99 4.33
C ILE A 39 9.19 1.70 5.53
N SER A 40 10.03 2.43 6.30
CA SER A 40 9.54 3.23 7.42
C SER A 40 8.62 4.35 6.92
N ALA A 41 7.52 4.62 7.65
CA ALA A 41 6.60 5.70 7.30
C ALA A 41 7.26 7.09 7.35
N GLN A 42 8.37 7.26 8.09
CA GLN A 42 9.11 8.53 8.17
C GLN A 42 9.78 8.90 6.83
N ASP A 43 10.38 7.91 6.16
CA ASP A 43 11.02 8.08 4.84
C ASP A 43 10.12 7.62 3.68
N GLY A 44 8.86 7.30 4.00
CA GLY A 44 7.98 6.48 3.19
C GLY A 44 7.84 6.91 1.74
N ILE A 45 7.56 8.19 1.49
CA ILE A 45 7.29 8.67 0.12
C ILE A 45 8.55 8.63 -0.75
N ARG A 46 9.71 9.02 -0.22
CA ARG A 46 10.96 9.03 -0.97
C ARG A 46 11.40 7.60 -1.34
N ARG A 47 11.52 6.72 -0.33
CA ARG A 47 11.94 5.33 -0.55
C ARG A 47 10.93 4.52 -1.36
N ALA A 48 9.64 4.78 -1.19
CA ALA A 48 8.60 4.18 -2.01
C ALA A 48 8.70 4.60 -3.49
N ALA A 49 8.97 5.88 -3.76
CA ALA A 49 9.20 6.34 -5.13
C ALA A 49 10.46 5.74 -5.76
N GLU A 50 11.52 5.55 -4.98
CA GLU A 50 12.74 4.86 -5.43
C GLU A 50 12.46 3.39 -5.77
N ALA A 51 11.72 2.66 -4.93
CA ALA A 51 11.32 1.27 -5.18
C ALA A 51 10.47 1.15 -6.47
N LEU A 52 9.49 2.02 -6.66
CA LEU A 52 8.67 2.04 -7.87
C LEU A 52 9.48 2.35 -9.14
N ARG A 53 10.50 3.24 -9.06
CA ARG A 53 11.42 3.50 -10.20
C ARG A 53 12.31 2.31 -10.53
N ARG A 54 12.60 1.44 -9.56
CA ARG A 54 13.29 0.16 -9.79
C ARG A 54 12.36 -0.95 -10.26
N ASN A 55 11.11 -0.61 -10.61
CA ASN A 55 10.08 -1.56 -11.04
C ASN A 55 9.71 -2.61 -9.98
N GLU A 56 9.81 -2.22 -8.71
CA GLU A 56 9.40 -3.03 -7.57
C GLU A 56 7.93 -2.77 -7.21
N LEU A 57 7.29 -3.73 -6.56
CA LEU A 57 5.91 -3.59 -6.09
C LEU A 57 5.85 -2.84 -4.76
N LEU A 58 4.82 -2.03 -4.59
CA LEU A 58 4.54 -1.32 -3.35
C LEU A 58 3.12 -1.61 -2.87
N ALA A 59 3.00 -2.20 -1.68
CA ALA A 59 1.71 -2.40 -1.02
C ALA A 59 1.39 -1.23 -0.09
N LEU A 60 0.19 -0.68 -0.23
CA LEU A 60 -0.33 0.44 0.57
C LEU A 60 -1.73 0.12 1.09
N LEU A 61 -1.95 0.33 2.39
CA LEU A 61 -3.27 0.39 2.99
C LEU A 61 -3.73 1.86 2.98
N ILE A 62 -4.73 2.18 2.17
CA ILE A 62 -5.20 3.56 1.99
C ILE A 62 -6.28 3.97 3.00
N ASP A 63 -6.90 3.01 3.67
CA ASP A 63 -7.94 3.15 4.68
C ASP A 63 -7.39 3.28 6.11
N ALA A 64 -6.09 3.07 6.29
CA ALA A 64 -5.46 3.21 7.60
C ALA A 64 -5.36 4.68 8.03
N PRO A 65 -5.67 5.01 9.29
CA PRO A 65 -5.52 6.36 9.81
C PRO A 65 -4.08 6.85 9.66
N THR A 66 -3.91 8.07 9.16
CA THR A 66 -2.58 8.66 8.95
C THR A 66 -2.55 10.11 9.41
N LYS A 67 -1.37 10.58 9.84
CA LYS A 67 -1.11 11.99 10.13
C LYS A 67 -0.75 12.79 8.86
N SER A 68 -0.71 12.15 7.69
CA SER A 68 -0.41 12.82 6.43
C SER A 68 -1.59 13.66 5.94
N LYS A 69 -1.34 14.49 4.92
CA LYS A 69 -2.38 15.28 4.26
C LYS A 69 -3.53 14.38 3.81
N LEU A 70 -4.73 14.71 4.26
CA LEU A 70 -5.96 14.01 3.88
C LEU A 70 -6.65 14.74 2.73
N VAL A 71 -7.27 13.98 1.86
CA VAL A 71 -8.10 14.48 0.75
C VAL A 71 -9.52 13.97 0.97
N LYS A 72 -10.47 14.88 0.93
CA LYS A 72 -11.89 14.55 0.97
C LYS A 72 -12.33 14.14 -0.43
N VAL A 73 -12.83 12.93 -0.57
CA VAL A 73 -13.33 12.39 -1.84
C VAL A 73 -14.78 11.92 -1.70
N ARG A 74 -15.52 11.99 -2.79
CA ARG A 74 -16.85 11.39 -2.85
C ARG A 74 -16.71 9.87 -2.83
N PHE A 75 -17.35 9.22 -1.88
CA PHE A 75 -17.29 7.77 -1.73
C PHE A 75 -18.67 7.22 -1.42
N LEU A 76 -19.18 6.35 -2.28
CA LEU A 76 -20.55 5.86 -2.23
C LEU A 76 -21.57 7.01 -2.19
N ARG A 77 -22.44 7.05 -1.16
CA ARG A 77 -23.47 8.10 -0.96
C ARG A 77 -23.00 9.26 -0.09
N GLY A 78 -21.71 9.33 0.25
CA GLY A 78 -21.16 10.33 1.17
C GLY A 78 -19.77 10.81 0.77
N TYR A 79 -19.02 11.24 1.77
CA TYR A 79 -17.63 11.67 1.63
C TYR A 79 -16.75 10.90 2.61
N ALA A 80 -15.57 10.53 2.17
CA ALA A 80 -14.53 9.93 2.99
C ALA A 80 -13.23 10.73 2.87
N GLN A 81 -12.37 10.60 3.87
CA GLN A 81 -11.05 11.21 3.89
C GLN A 81 -10.00 10.12 3.71
N PHE A 82 -9.16 10.26 2.70
CA PHE A 82 -8.07 9.34 2.41
C PHE A 82 -6.72 10.07 2.45
N SER A 83 -5.66 9.31 2.73
CA SER A 83 -4.30 9.83 2.62
C SER A 83 -3.96 10.21 1.18
N ALA A 84 -3.42 11.41 0.97
CA ALA A 84 -2.94 11.85 -0.34
C ALA A 84 -1.65 11.11 -0.78
N GLY A 85 -1.01 10.33 0.09
CA GLY A 85 0.29 9.72 -0.16
C GLY A 85 0.32 8.80 -1.37
N ALA A 86 -0.67 7.91 -1.51
CA ALA A 86 -0.78 7.00 -2.64
C ALA A 86 -0.93 7.76 -3.96
N ALA A 87 -1.85 8.72 -4.02
CA ALA A 87 -2.06 9.55 -5.20
C ALA A 87 -0.79 10.34 -5.58
N THR A 88 -0.12 10.92 -4.60
CA THR A 88 1.15 11.63 -4.81
C THR A 88 2.23 10.72 -5.42
N LEU A 89 2.35 9.49 -4.94
CA LEU A 89 3.29 8.52 -5.49
C LEU A 89 2.97 8.19 -6.95
N VAL A 90 1.70 7.89 -7.25
CA VAL A 90 1.26 7.59 -8.62
C VAL A 90 1.53 8.75 -9.58
N LEU A 91 1.18 9.97 -9.19
CA LEU A 91 1.41 11.16 -10.02
C LEU A 91 2.90 11.40 -10.30
N ARG A 92 3.78 11.15 -9.32
CA ARG A 92 5.23 11.35 -9.44
C ARG A 92 5.96 10.24 -10.19
N THR A 93 5.51 9.00 -10.06
CA THR A 93 6.21 7.83 -10.61
C THR A 93 5.56 7.27 -11.85
N LYS A 94 4.31 7.65 -12.13
CA LYS A 94 3.46 7.08 -13.18
C LYS A 94 3.26 5.57 -13.05
N ALA A 95 3.44 5.05 -11.83
CA ALA A 95 3.26 3.62 -11.55
C ALA A 95 1.81 3.19 -11.76
N ALA A 96 1.63 1.97 -12.26
CA ALA A 96 0.32 1.36 -12.36
C ALA A 96 -0.29 1.11 -10.97
N VAL A 97 -1.60 1.26 -10.85
CA VAL A 97 -2.34 1.02 -9.61
C VAL A 97 -3.21 -0.20 -9.77
N LEU A 98 -3.03 -1.16 -8.87
CA LEU A 98 -3.84 -2.37 -8.79
C LEU A 98 -4.61 -2.36 -7.46
N PRO A 99 -5.91 -2.02 -7.47
CA PRO A 99 -6.72 -2.15 -6.27
C PRO A 99 -6.93 -3.63 -5.93
N GLY A 100 -6.84 -3.95 -4.65
CA GLY A 100 -7.04 -5.30 -4.13
C GLY A 100 -7.79 -5.26 -2.81
N CYS A 101 -8.51 -6.31 -2.51
CA CYS A 101 -9.15 -6.52 -1.23
C CYS A 101 -9.02 -7.98 -0.78
N ILE A 102 -9.11 -8.18 0.53
CA ILE A 102 -9.20 -9.51 1.14
C ILE A 102 -10.59 -9.64 1.74
N VAL A 103 -11.31 -10.67 1.32
CA VAL A 103 -12.65 -10.97 1.81
C VAL A 103 -12.61 -12.25 2.63
N ARG A 104 -13.23 -12.22 3.81
CA ARG A 104 -13.47 -13.44 4.59
C ARG A 104 -14.72 -14.12 4.08
N LEU A 105 -14.61 -15.38 3.72
CA LEU A 105 -15.72 -16.21 3.30
C LEU A 105 -16.49 -16.76 4.50
N PRO A 106 -17.75 -17.26 4.30
CA PRO A 106 -18.56 -17.82 5.38
C PRO A 106 -17.94 -19.01 6.11
N ASP A 107 -17.06 -19.74 5.45
CA ASP A 107 -16.29 -20.88 6.01
C ASP A 107 -15.03 -20.44 6.78
N ASN A 108 -14.87 -19.14 7.07
CA ASN A 108 -13.71 -18.52 7.69
C ASN A 108 -12.40 -18.58 6.86
N THR A 109 -12.44 -19.07 5.65
CA THR A 109 -11.31 -18.93 4.73
C THR A 109 -11.20 -17.49 4.22
N GLN A 110 -10.02 -17.12 3.72
CA GLN A 110 -9.79 -15.80 3.13
C GLN A 110 -9.57 -15.94 1.63
N SER A 111 -10.32 -15.19 0.86
CA SER A 111 -10.11 -15.06 -0.58
C SER A 111 -9.57 -13.67 -0.89
N SER A 112 -8.46 -13.62 -1.64
CA SER A 112 -7.94 -12.37 -2.18
C SER A 112 -8.54 -12.15 -3.56
N GLY A 113 -9.34 -11.11 -3.71
CA GLY A 113 -9.83 -10.63 -4.99
C GLY A 113 -9.02 -9.44 -5.46
N GLY A 114 -8.42 -9.52 -6.66
CA GLY A 114 -7.89 -8.35 -7.36
C GLY A 114 -8.99 -7.80 -8.27
N CYS A 115 -9.43 -6.56 -8.05
CA CYS A 115 -10.21 -5.87 -9.06
C CYS A 115 -9.23 -5.35 -10.10
N TYR A 116 -9.15 -5.98 -11.25
CA TYR A 116 -8.41 -5.47 -12.40
C TYR A 116 -9.14 -4.25 -12.98
N ALA A 117 -9.02 -3.13 -12.32
CA ALA A 117 -9.31 -1.86 -12.95
C ALA A 117 -8.03 -1.43 -13.68
N ARG A 118 -8.00 -1.61 -14.97
CA ARG A 118 -7.02 -0.94 -15.85
C ARG A 118 -7.39 0.53 -15.84
N SER A 119 -7.01 1.23 -14.77
CA SER A 119 -7.17 2.67 -14.70
C SER A 119 -6.20 3.30 -15.68
N ARG A 120 -6.69 3.52 -16.90
CA ARG A 120 -6.12 4.58 -17.73
C ARG A 120 -6.51 5.90 -17.03
N TYR A 121 -5.65 6.40 -16.18
CA TYR A 121 -5.75 7.81 -15.83
C TYR A 121 -5.35 8.59 -17.10
N GLY A 122 -6.32 8.82 -17.96
CA GLY A 122 -6.26 9.92 -18.90
C GLY A 122 -6.29 11.18 -18.04
N VAL A 123 -5.13 11.71 -17.71
CA VAL A 123 -5.01 13.11 -17.36
C VAL A 123 -5.28 13.84 -18.67
N SER A 124 -6.50 14.30 -18.85
CA SER A 124 -6.77 15.37 -19.80
C SER A 124 -6.00 16.57 -19.27
N GLU A 125 -4.90 16.90 -19.93
CA GLU A 125 -4.23 18.18 -19.73
C GLU A 125 -5.22 19.31 -20.10
N PRO A 126 -5.15 20.45 -19.35
CA PRO A 126 -6.00 21.61 -19.58
C PRO A 126 -5.76 22.24 -20.94
#